data_3f5f4b3ee5b976a2c1897951d3db860a
#
_entry.id   3f5f4b3ee5b976a2c1897951d3db860a
#
_cell.length_a   1.000
_cell.length_b   1.000
_cell.length_c   1.000
_cell.angle_alpha   90.00
_cell.angle_beta   90.00
_cell.angle_gamma   90.00
#
_symmetry.space_group_name_H-M   'P 1'
#
loop_
_entity.id
_entity.type
_entity.pdbx_description
1 polymer ?
#
loop_
_entity_poly.entity_id
_entity_poly.type
_entity_poly.pdbx_seq_one_letter_code
_entity_poly.pdbx_strand_id
1 'polypeptide(L)'
;MAYNYNVKVDFNFKKGEIKMTDLKLGGVVAGFKVMRITHVGEVDADLYELEHIKSGAKLIYIDADDRNKVFSVFFKTIPEDSTGVFHILEHSVLCGSKKYPVKEPFVDLLKGSMATFLNAITFPDKTGYPV
;
A
#
# COMPACT_ATOMS: atom_id res chain seq x y z
N MET A 1 18.47 1.47 -18.90
CA MET A 1 17.10 1.77 -19.31
C MET A 1 16.32 2.23 -18.08
N ALA A 2 16.00 3.51 -17.99
CA ALA A 2 15.26 4.06 -16.85
C ALA A 2 13.77 3.79 -17.04
N TYR A 3 13.18 2.94 -16.22
CA TYR A 3 11.75 2.74 -16.20
C TYR A 3 11.10 3.91 -15.44
N ASN A 4 10.50 4.81 -16.19
CA ASN A 4 9.71 5.92 -15.65
C ASN A 4 8.35 5.37 -15.18
N TYR A 5 8.23 4.93 -13.94
CA TYR A 5 6.95 4.60 -13.32
C TYR A 5 6.33 5.87 -12.73
N ASN A 6 5.81 6.76 -13.59
CA ASN A 6 4.86 7.77 -13.16
C ASN A 6 3.47 7.12 -13.03
N VAL A 7 3.26 6.31 -12.01
CA VAL A 7 1.93 5.88 -11.63
C VAL A 7 1.29 7.03 -10.86
N LYS A 8 0.63 7.95 -11.56
CA LYS A 8 -0.36 8.82 -10.92
C LYS A 8 -1.55 7.93 -10.54
N VAL A 9 -1.60 7.52 -9.31
CA VAL A 9 -2.82 7.00 -8.73
C VAL A 9 -3.66 8.21 -8.35
N ASP A 10 -4.52 8.67 -9.24
CA ASP A 10 -5.51 9.69 -8.93
C ASP A 10 -6.57 9.05 -8.03
N PHE A 11 -6.37 9.15 -6.73
CA PHE A 11 -7.41 8.88 -5.73
C PHE A 11 -8.44 10.03 -5.72
N ASN A 12 -9.12 10.25 -6.84
CA ASN A 12 -10.32 11.09 -6.87
C ASN A 12 -11.48 10.27 -6.30
N PHE A 13 -11.47 10.03 -5.00
CA PHE A 13 -12.67 9.63 -4.29
C PHE A 13 -13.62 10.84 -4.29
N LYS A 14 -14.55 10.90 -5.23
CA LYS A 14 -15.77 11.67 -5.02
C LYS A 14 -16.37 11.13 -3.72
N LYS A 15 -16.57 12.02 -2.75
CA LYS A 15 -17.29 11.79 -1.50
C LYS A 15 -18.70 11.24 -1.82
N GLY A 16 -18.85 9.92 -1.83
CA GLY A 16 -20.07 9.21 -2.22
C GLY A 16 -19.76 7.71 -2.22
N GLU A 17 -19.73 7.13 -1.05
CA GLU A 17 -20.16 5.80 -0.66
C GLU A 17 -20.05 4.69 -1.70
N ILE A 18 -18.83 4.26 -2.04
CA ILE A 18 -18.61 2.89 -2.46
C ILE A 18 -18.28 2.12 -1.19
N LYS A 19 -19.26 1.47 -0.60
CA LYS A 19 -18.98 0.43 0.40
C LYS A 19 -18.29 -0.71 -0.35
N MET A 20 -17.12 -1.10 0.10
CA MET A 20 -16.40 -2.24 -0.50
C MET A 20 -17.22 -3.53 -0.43
N THR A 21 -18.13 -3.63 0.55
CA THR A 21 -19.14 -4.70 0.67
C THR A 21 -20.06 -4.86 -0.55
N ASP A 22 -20.17 -3.83 -1.41
CA ASP A 22 -20.99 -3.89 -2.62
C ASP A 22 -20.21 -4.42 -3.85
N LEU A 23 -18.92 -4.75 -3.69
CA LEU A 23 -18.09 -5.26 -4.76
C LEU A 23 -18.43 -6.71 -5.09
N LYS A 24 -18.69 -6.95 -6.36
CA LYS A 24 -18.93 -8.30 -6.90
C LYS A 24 -17.69 -8.79 -7.64
N LEU A 25 -17.53 -10.11 -7.71
CA LEU A 25 -16.50 -10.74 -8.51
C LEU A 25 -16.51 -10.19 -9.95
N GLY A 26 -15.35 -9.78 -10.45
CA GLY A 26 -15.19 -9.16 -11.76
C GLY A 26 -15.54 -7.66 -11.83
N GLY A 27 -16.11 -7.08 -10.76
CA GLY A 27 -16.38 -5.64 -10.67
C GLY A 27 -15.10 -4.81 -10.68
N VAL A 28 -15.20 -3.53 -11.09
CA VAL A 28 -14.06 -2.63 -11.18
C VAL A 28 -14.31 -1.41 -10.30
N VAL A 29 -13.34 -1.09 -9.42
CA VAL A 29 -13.35 0.10 -8.56
C VAL A 29 -11.98 0.77 -8.60
N ALA A 30 -11.96 2.09 -8.79
CA ALA A 30 -10.72 2.90 -8.82
C ALA A 30 -9.59 2.32 -9.70
N GLY A 31 -9.94 1.64 -10.80
CA GLY A 31 -8.97 0.99 -11.70
C GLY A 31 -8.51 -0.40 -11.26
N PHE A 32 -9.04 -0.94 -10.16
CA PHE A 32 -8.80 -2.29 -9.70
C PHE A 32 -9.98 -3.19 -10.03
N LYS A 33 -9.70 -4.37 -10.57
CA LYS A 33 -10.68 -5.43 -10.84
C LYS A 33 -10.69 -6.43 -9.71
N VAL A 34 -11.86 -6.79 -9.20
CA VAL A 34 -12.03 -7.84 -8.19
C VAL A 34 -11.78 -9.21 -8.82
N MET A 35 -10.74 -9.88 -8.35
CA MET A 35 -10.30 -11.17 -8.88
C MET A 35 -10.83 -12.34 -8.05
N ARG A 36 -10.94 -12.15 -6.74
CA ARG A 36 -11.43 -13.16 -5.81
C ARG A 36 -12.04 -12.53 -4.58
N ILE A 37 -13.05 -13.19 -4.02
CA ILE A 37 -13.65 -12.86 -2.72
C ILE A 37 -13.66 -14.14 -1.90
N THR A 38 -13.16 -14.08 -0.67
CA THR A 38 -13.08 -15.25 0.23
C THR A 38 -13.49 -14.82 1.63
N HIS A 39 -14.46 -15.51 2.22
CA HIS A 39 -14.78 -15.34 3.64
C HIS A 39 -13.79 -16.13 4.49
N VAL A 40 -13.21 -15.49 5.50
CA VAL A 40 -12.26 -16.07 6.46
C VAL A 40 -12.95 -16.19 7.81
N GLY A 41 -13.50 -17.39 8.08
CA GLY A 41 -14.36 -17.65 9.26
C GLY A 41 -13.64 -17.48 10.60
N GLU A 42 -12.31 -17.70 10.66
CA GLU A 42 -11.53 -17.57 11.90
C GLU A 42 -11.51 -16.15 12.47
N VAL A 43 -11.67 -15.14 11.59
CA VAL A 43 -11.64 -13.71 11.96
C VAL A 43 -12.92 -12.98 11.56
N ASP A 44 -13.92 -13.71 11.05
CA ASP A 44 -15.20 -13.18 10.57
C ASP A 44 -15.02 -11.97 9.63
N ALA A 45 -14.19 -12.15 8.60
CA ALA A 45 -13.83 -11.10 7.67
C ALA A 45 -13.94 -11.55 6.22
N ASP A 46 -14.32 -10.63 5.34
CA ASP A 46 -14.31 -10.84 3.90
C ASP A 46 -13.01 -10.30 3.30
N LEU A 47 -12.30 -11.16 2.57
CA LEU A 47 -11.06 -10.85 1.90
C LEU A 47 -11.32 -10.66 0.41
N TYR A 48 -11.00 -9.48 -0.10
CA TYR A 48 -11.08 -9.12 -1.51
C TYR A 48 -9.68 -9.07 -2.10
N GLU A 49 -9.44 -9.85 -3.14
CA GLU A 49 -8.22 -9.78 -3.94
C GLU A 49 -8.52 -9.00 -5.23
N LEU A 50 -7.79 -7.92 -5.43
CA LEU A 50 -7.96 -7.05 -6.58
C LEU A 50 -6.66 -6.92 -7.37
N GLU A 51 -6.78 -6.62 -8.64
CA GLU A 51 -5.65 -6.35 -9.53
C GLU A 51 -5.85 -5.02 -10.26
N HIS A 52 -4.86 -4.15 -10.18
CA HIS A 52 -4.88 -2.88 -10.91
C HIS A 52 -4.72 -3.10 -12.41
N ILE A 53 -5.72 -2.69 -13.19
CA ILE A 53 -5.84 -2.99 -14.63
C ILE A 53 -4.63 -2.51 -15.45
N LYS A 54 -4.07 -1.34 -15.11
CA LYS A 54 -2.97 -0.76 -15.89
C LYS A 54 -1.59 -1.28 -15.49
N SER A 55 -1.35 -1.54 -14.20
CA SER A 55 0.00 -1.87 -13.71
C SER A 55 0.15 -3.33 -13.28
N GLY A 56 -0.95 -4.08 -13.13
CA GLY A 56 -0.93 -5.42 -12.58
C GLY A 56 -0.65 -5.47 -11.06
N ALA A 57 -0.62 -4.31 -10.38
CA ALA A 57 -0.41 -4.28 -8.93
C ALA A 57 -1.54 -5.04 -8.23
N LYS A 58 -1.16 -5.85 -7.24
CA LYS A 58 -2.10 -6.63 -6.43
C LYS A 58 -2.51 -5.80 -5.21
N LEU A 59 -3.80 -5.84 -4.88
CA LEU A 59 -4.37 -5.24 -3.68
C LEU A 59 -5.14 -6.31 -2.93
N ILE A 60 -4.90 -6.40 -1.64
CA ILE A 60 -5.72 -7.19 -0.72
C ILE A 60 -6.45 -6.21 0.18
N TYR A 61 -7.77 -6.30 0.21
CA TYR A 61 -8.61 -5.57 1.14
C TYR A 61 -9.30 -6.57 2.07
N ILE A 62 -9.23 -6.31 3.36
CA ILE A 62 -9.85 -7.12 4.40
C ILE A 62 -10.98 -6.27 4.99
N ASP A 63 -12.22 -6.72 4.83
CA ASP A 63 -13.41 -6.11 5.40
C ASP A 63 -13.77 -6.84 6.69
N ALA A 64 -13.45 -6.23 7.81
CA ALA A 64 -13.68 -6.75 9.15
C ALA A 64 -14.29 -5.66 10.04
N ASP A 65 -15.07 -6.05 11.05
CA ASP A 65 -15.58 -5.15 12.08
C ASP A 65 -14.46 -4.79 13.07
N ASP A 66 -13.47 -4.03 12.58
CA ASP A 66 -12.36 -3.51 13.37
C ASP A 66 -12.29 -1.98 13.25
N ARG A 67 -12.10 -1.31 14.39
CA ARG A 67 -11.92 0.13 14.45
C ARG A 67 -10.55 0.57 13.94
N ASN A 68 -9.55 -0.29 14.03
CA ASN A 68 -8.21 0.00 13.53
C ASN A 68 -8.21 -0.10 12.00
N LYS A 69 -7.62 0.89 11.36
CA LYS A 69 -7.42 0.91 9.91
C LYS A 69 -5.92 0.91 9.65
N VAL A 70 -5.46 -0.04 8.87
CA VAL A 70 -4.06 -0.20 8.49
C VAL A 70 -3.97 -0.20 6.98
N PHE A 71 -3.02 0.55 6.45
CA PHE A 71 -2.63 0.47 5.05
C PHE A 71 -1.16 0.08 4.96
N SER A 72 -0.83 -0.76 3.98
CA SER A 72 0.56 -1.13 3.72
C SER A 72 0.82 -1.24 2.22
N VAL A 73 1.95 -0.74 1.77
CA VAL A 73 2.43 -0.98 0.41
C VAL A 73 3.71 -1.79 0.45
N PHE A 74 3.78 -2.82 -0.42
CA PHE A 74 4.94 -3.69 -0.56
C PHE A 74 5.48 -3.66 -1.98
N PHE A 75 6.79 -3.52 -2.10
CA PHE A 75 7.52 -3.61 -3.36
C PHE A 75 8.36 -4.88 -3.36
N LYS A 76 8.35 -5.61 -4.47
CA LYS A 76 9.26 -6.74 -4.67
C LYS A 76 10.67 -6.17 -4.90
N THR A 77 11.60 -6.46 -3.98
CA THR A 77 12.97 -5.94 -3.97
C THR A 77 13.95 -7.08 -3.70
N ILE A 78 14.20 -7.91 -4.73
CA ILE A 78 15.13 -9.03 -4.63
C ILE A 78 16.54 -8.48 -4.89
N PRO A 79 17.47 -8.53 -3.91
CA PRO A 79 18.84 -8.07 -4.10
C PRO A 79 19.61 -9.01 -5.01
N GLU A 80 20.47 -8.45 -5.86
CA GLU A 80 21.41 -9.20 -6.71
C GLU A 80 22.77 -9.41 -6.04
N ASP A 81 23.03 -8.65 -4.96
CA ASP A 81 24.27 -8.68 -4.19
C ASP A 81 24.02 -8.35 -2.71
N SER A 82 25.11 -8.29 -1.92
CA SER A 82 25.05 -8.00 -0.48
C SER A 82 25.34 -6.53 -0.12
N THR A 83 25.16 -5.59 -1.06
CA THR A 83 25.40 -4.15 -0.82
C THR A 83 24.36 -3.48 0.09
N GLY A 84 23.22 -4.14 0.32
CA GLY A 84 22.15 -3.58 1.13
C GLY A 84 21.38 -2.45 0.45
N VAL A 85 21.43 -2.36 -0.88
CA VAL A 85 20.88 -1.24 -1.67
C VAL A 85 19.41 -0.97 -1.37
N PHE A 86 18.59 -1.99 -1.17
CA PHE A 86 17.16 -1.82 -0.88
C PHE A 86 16.90 -1.28 0.53
N HIS A 87 17.73 -1.62 1.49
CA HIS A 87 17.65 -1.06 2.85
C HIS A 87 18.07 0.42 2.86
N ILE A 88 19.14 0.75 2.13
CA ILE A 88 19.55 2.15 1.95
C ILE A 88 18.47 2.95 1.22
N LEU A 89 17.84 2.38 0.20
CA LEU A 89 16.75 3.02 -0.53
C LEU A 89 15.52 3.22 0.38
N GLU A 90 15.17 2.24 1.20
CA GLU A 90 14.08 2.34 2.18
C GLU A 90 14.25 3.57 3.08
N HIS A 91 15.42 3.75 3.68
CA HIS A 91 15.72 4.94 4.47
C HIS A 91 15.66 6.23 3.63
N SER A 92 16.21 6.19 2.42
CA SER A 92 16.32 7.37 1.55
C SER A 92 14.96 7.92 1.13
N VAL A 93 13.98 7.07 0.83
CA VAL A 93 12.63 7.52 0.41
C VAL A 93 11.85 8.17 1.54
N LEU A 94 12.23 7.93 2.80
CA LEU A 94 11.61 8.53 3.98
C LEU A 94 12.19 9.91 4.33
N CYS A 95 13.31 10.31 3.70
CA CYS A 95 14.01 11.57 3.98
C CYS A 95 13.42 12.79 3.26
N GLY A 96 12.32 12.63 2.52
CA GLY A 96 11.66 13.73 1.81
C GLY A 96 11.28 13.38 0.38
N SER A 97 10.55 14.28 -0.26
CA SER A 97 10.12 14.10 -1.65
C SER A 97 9.99 15.44 -2.37
N LYS A 98 9.86 15.40 -3.69
CA LYS A 98 9.60 16.60 -4.49
C LYS A 98 8.34 17.35 -4.04
N LYS A 99 7.31 16.62 -3.58
CA LYS A 99 6.06 17.19 -3.09
C LYS A 99 6.19 17.72 -1.65
N TYR A 100 7.02 17.07 -0.85
CA TYR A 100 7.29 17.44 0.54
C TYR A 100 8.80 17.61 0.73
N PRO A 101 9.34 18.78 0.34
CA PRO A 101 10.79 19.06 0.37
C PRO A 101 11.26 19.47 1.77
N VAL A 102 10.90 18.67 2.76
CA VAL A 102 11.29 18.85 4.17
C VAL A 102 12.30 17.79 4.55
N LYS A 103 13.16 18.10 5.52
CA LYS A 103 14.14 17.16 6.04
C LYS A 103 13.45 16.20 7.01
N GLU A 104 13.57 14.89 6.75
CA GLU A 104 13.08 13.82 7.63
C GLU A 104 11.57 13.88 7.94
N PRO A 105 10.67 14.01 6.94
CA PRO A 105 9.23 14.12 7.16
C PRO A 105 8.65 12.92 7.91
N PHE A 106 9.25 11.76 7.80
CA PHE A 106 8.82 10.54 8.49
C PHE A 106 8.97 10.69 10.02
N VAL A 107 10.08 11.26 10.49
CA VAL A 107 10.32 11.48 11.93
C VAL A 107 9.32 12.50 12.49
N ASP A 108 9.01 13.54 11.71
CA ASP A 108 8.02 14.56 12.10
C ASP A 108 6.61 13.98 12.16
N LEU A 109 6.27 13.09 11.22
CA LEU A 109 5.01 12.35 11.24
C LEU A 109 4.89 11.42 12.46
N LEU A 110 5.96 10.71 12.82
CA LEU A 110 5.98 9.87 14.02
C LEU A 110 5.70 10.66 15.29
N LYS A 111 6.18 11.90 15.37
CA LYS A 111 6.00 12.77 16.55
C LYS A 111 4.65 13.47 16.59
N GLY A 112 4.10 13.83 15.43
CA GLY A 112 2.92 14.69 15.31
C GLY A 112 1.65 13.99 14.88
N SER A 113 1.72 12.75 14.44
CA SER A 113 0.58 11.98 13.93
C SER A 113 -0.14 11.25 15.06
N MET A 114 -1.45 11.12 14.92
CA MET A 114 -2.29 10.27 15.77
C MET A 114 -2.22 8.79 15.33
N ALA A 115 -1.42 8.46 14.31
CA ALA A 115 -1.21 7.08 13.88
C ALA A 115 -0.51 6.30 14.98
N THR A 116 -1.05 5.14 15.32
CA THR A 116 -0.51 4.26 16.37
C THR A 116 0.68 3.44 15.87
N PHE A 117 0.84 3.32 14.55
CA PHE A 117 1.92 2.55 13.95
C PHE A 117 2.30 3.14 12.57
N LEU A 118 3.56 3.52 12.45
CA LEU A 118 4.22 3.93 11.20
C LEU A 118 5.57 3.24 11.16
N ASN A 119 5.89 2.53 10.07
CA ASN A 119 7.17 1.86 9.95
C ASN A 119 7.59 1.70 8.48
N ALA A 120 8.84 1.31 8.27
CA ALA A 120 9.35 0.79 7.02
C ALA A 120 10.20 -0.43 7.33
N ILE A 121 10.12 -1.46 6.50
CA ILE A 121 10.76 -2.75 6.78
C ILE A 121 11.31 -3.32 5.48
N THR A 122 12.59 -3.61 5.45
CA THR A 122 13.23 -4.33 4.34
C THR A 122 13.41 -5.80 4.71
N PHE A 123 12.74 -6.66 3.94
CA PHE A 123 12.86 -8.11 4.00
C PHE A 123 13.84 -8.61 2.92
N PRO A 124 14.24 -9.89 2.93
CA PRO A 124 15.14 -10.43 1.91
C PRO A 124 14.61 -10.35 0.47
N ASP A 125 13.29 -10.31 0.28
CA ASP A 125 12.64 -10.36 -1.03
C ASP A 125 11.70 -9.19 -1.33
N LYS A 126 11.44 -8.33 -0.34
CA LYS A 126 10.49 -7.22 -0.45
C LYS A 126 10.79 -6.10 0.54
N THR A 127 10.29 -4.92 0.23
CA THR A 127 10.31 -3.75 1.14
C THR A 127 8.89 -3.27 1.36
N GLY A 128 8.50 -3.08 2.61
CA GLY A 128 7.15 -2.72 3.03
C GLY A 128 7.09 -1.42 3.81
N TYR A 129 6.01 -0.67 3.61
CA TYR A 129 5.72 0.60 4.29
C TYR A 129 4.32 0.54 4.89
N PRO A 130 4.16 0.03 6.12
CA PRO A 130 2.90 0.05 6.85
C PRO A 130 2.64 1.42 7.50
N VAL A 131 1.37 1.88 7.42
CA VAL A 131 0.90 3.14 7.98
C VAL A 131 -0.50 3.01 8.57
#